data_3e128acbb2222e16e7aad1ea20b3e7c6
#
_entry.id   3e128acbb2222e16e7aad1ea20b3e7c6
#
_cell.length_a   1.000
_cell.length_b   1.000
_cell.length_c   1.000
_cell.angle_alpha   90.00
_cell.angle_beta   90.00
_cell.angle_gamma   90.00
#
_symmetry.space_group_name_H-M   'P 1'
#
loop_
_entity.id
_entity.type
_entity.pdbx_description
1 polymer ?
#
loop_
_entity_poly.entity_id
_entity_poly.type
_entity_poly.pdbx_seq_one_letter_code
_entity_poly.pdbx_strand_id
1 'polypeptide(L)'
;MFGVKKAAVGLASRWSVELDDHIIALEWAPGGQWLAAGLVGGPVAILAASTGERVATLPGHNVGTTSLSWSRDGRTLVTGGQDGKIRIWRPESAELLFALDAGAPWVEKVACSPGSAHLLSAAGKVLRLWTTAGQFEREYPAHPSTIADVAWQGDSPYFTTVTYGRLAMFRVSHAEPTQTFEWKGSILRVAWSPDGNYVATGNQDASVHFWYRKSGKDLEMSGYASKVRELAWDSGSRYLATGGSPVGIVWDCSGKGPAGTRPIQLRGHEAMLSALAYQRRGAHLVSGCRSGRLCLWRPDKGETQLAAAELHSEVTALQWAPDDKQFAASTAAGRLQVWSLSEV
;
A
#
# COMPACT_ATOMS: atom_id res chain seq x y z
N MET A 1 -38.36 22.24 -13.19
CA MET A 1 -36.96 21.90 -13.00
C MET A 1 -36.84 20.39 -13.08
N PHE A 2 -36.38 19.87 -14.21
CA PHE A 2 -36.08 18.42 -14.32
C PHE A 2 -34.81 18.14 -13.55
N GLY A 3 -34.93 17.46 -12.40
CA GLY A 3 -33.79 16.95 -11.68
C GLY A 3 -33.09 15.91 -12.54
N VAL A 4 -31.88 16.21 -13.01
CA VAL A 4 -30.99 15.22 -13.63
C VAL A 4 -30.75 14.16 -12.57
N LYS A 5 -31.36 12.96 -12.73
CA LYS A 5 -30.97 11.79 -11.92
C LYS A 5 -29.47 11.56 -12.16
N LYS A 6 -28.64 11.74 -11.14
CA LYS A 6 -27.24 11.32 -11.20
C LYS A 6 -27.25 9.82 -11.51
N ALA A 7 -26.59 9.43 -12.60
CA ALA A 7 -26.38 8.04 -12.93
C ALA A 7 -25.73 7.33 -11.71
N ALA A 8 -26.26 6.15 -11.36
CA ALA A 8 -25.69 5.35 -10.31
C ALA A 8 -24.30 4.84 -10.78
N VAL A 9 -23.33 4.83 -9.89
CA VAL A 9 -21.97 4.32 -10.21
C VAL A 9 -21.93 2.84 -9.88
N GLY A 10 -21.51 2.03 -10.85
CA GLY A 10 -21.35 0.58 -10.73
C GLY A 10 -19.87 0.14 -10.87
N LEU A 11 -19.66 -1.16 -10.70
CA LEU A 11 -18.37 -1.84 -10.96
C LEU A 11 -18.51 -2.72 -12.20
N ALA A 12 -17.69 -2.50 -13.22
CA ALA A 12 -17.58 -3.33 -14.41
C ALA A 12 -16.25 -4.07 -14.44
N SER A 13 -16.32 -5.42 -14.51
CA SER A 13 -15.13 -6.23 -14.71
C SER A 13 -14.54 -5.98 -16.10
N ARG A 14 -13.24 -5.72 -16.17
CA ARG A 14 -12.50 -5.53 -17.42
C ARG A 14 -11.88 -6.84 -17.90
N TRP A 15 -11.19 -7.51 -17.02
CA TRP A 15 -10.59 -8.82 -17.23
C TRP A 15 -10.30 -9.51 -15.89
N SER A 16 -10.14 -10.81 -15.92
CA SER A 16 -9.76 -11.62 -14.76
C SER A 16 -8.81 -12.74 -15.22
N VAL A 17 -7.80 -13.03 -14.41
CA VAL A 17 -6.88 -14.15 -14.60
C VAL A 17 -6.73 -14.91 -13.29
N GLU A 18 -6.47 -16.21 -13.39
CA GLU A 18 -6.05 -17.03 -12.26
C GLU A 18 -4.54 -17.24 -12.36
N LEU A 19 -3.82 -16.86 -11.31
CA LEU A 19 -2.40 -17.14 -11.14
C LEU A 19 -2.25 -18.41 -10.30
N ASP A 20 -1.09 -19.06 -10.43
CA ASP A 20 -0.91 -20.40 -9.91
C ASP A 20 -0.74 -20.47 -8.37
N ASP A 21 -0.75 -19.32 -7.67
CA ASP A 21 -0.46 -19.23 -6.24
C ASP A 21 -1.06 -17.98 -5.61
N HIS A 22 -1.04 -17.91 -4.27
CA HIS A 22 -1.49 -16.78 -3.46
C HIS A 22 -0.74 -15.49 -3.83
N ILE A 23 -1.49 -14.45 -4.16
CA ILE A 23 -0.95 -13.12 -4.49
C ILE A 23 -0.78 -12.33 -3.20
N ILE A 24 0.47 -12.01 -2.83
CA ILE A 24 0.79 -11.27 -1.60
C ILE A 24 1.18 -9.82 -1.84
N ALA A 25 1.55 -9.49 -3.06
CA ALA A 25 1.93 -8.13 -3.45
C ALA A 25 1.39 -7.81 -4.85
N LEU A 26 0.91 -6.60 -5.02
CA LEU A 26 0.31 -6.13 -6.27
C LEU A 26 0.70 -4.68 -6.49
N GLU A 27 1.23 -4.34 -7.68
CA GLU A 27 1.64 -2.98 -7.95
C GLU A 27 1.52 -2.63 -9.45
N TRP A 28 0.88 -1.49 -9.75
CA TRP A 28 0.83 -0.91 -11.07
C TRP A 28 2.16 -0.23 -11.42
N ALA A 29 2.63 -0.45 -12.64
CA ALA A 29 3.70 0.39 -13.18
C ALA A 29 3.24 1.86 -13.24
N PRO A 30 4.14 2.84 -13.00
CA PRO A 30 3.79 4.26 -13.00
C PRO A 30 3.13 4.76 -14.29
N GLY A 31 3.48 4.17 -15.42
CA GLY A 31 2.87 4.47 -16.73
C GLY A 31 1.51 3.78 -16.98
N GLY A 32 1.08 2.89 -16.08
CA GLY A 32 -0.21 2.20 -16.18
C GLY A 32 -0.28 1.07 -17.21
N GLN A 33 0.82 0.77 -17.94
CA GLN A 33 0.83 -0.27 -18.97
C GLN A 33 1.00 -1.68 -18.42
N TRP A 34 1.59 -1.83 -17.22
CA TRP A 34 1.89 -3.10 -16.57
C TRP A 34 1.30 -3.20 -15.17
N LEU A 35 0.98 -4.42 -14.78
CA LEU A 35 0.62 -4.79 -13.42
C LEU A 35 1.51 -5.93 -12.97
N ALA A 36 2.21 -5.78 -11.85
CA ALA A 36 3.04 -6.80 -11.25
C ALA A 36 2.30 -7.47 -10.09
N ALA A 37 2.29 -8.80 -10.06
CA ALA A 37 1.71 -9.61 -9.00
C ALA A 37 2.76 -10.57 -8.43
N GLY A 38 3.16 -10.37 -7.18
CA GLY A 38 4.09 -11.23 -6.46
C GLY A 38 3.37 -12.41 -5.81
N LEU A 39 3.87 -13.62 -6.05
CA LEU A 39 3.30 -14.86 -5.54
C LEU A 39 4.06 -15.34 -4.30
N VAL A 40 3.36 -15.99 -3.40
CA VAL A 40 3.94 -16.48 -2.13
C VAL A 40 5.08 -17.46 -2.35
N GLY A 41 4.99 -18.30 -3.40
CA GLY A 41 6.05 -19.25 -3.78
C GLY A 41 7.30 -18.62 -4.41
N GLY A 42 7.29 -17.31 -4.67
CA GLY A 42 8.44 -16.55 -5.16
C GLY A 42 8.28 -15.86 -6.50
N PRO A 43 7.70 -16.49 -7.54
CA PRO A 43 7.58 -15.86 -8.86
C PRO A 43 6.78 -14.56 -8.84
N VAL A 44 7.06 -13.70 -9.83
CA VAL A 44 6.29 -12.47 -10.05
C VAL A 44 5.73 -12.49 -11.47
N ALA A 45 4.41 -12.41 -11.59
CA ALA A 45 3.75 -12.29 -12.87
C ALA A 45 3.69 -10.82 -13.32
N ILE A 46 4.10 -10.55 -14.55
CA ILE A 46 3.93 -9.24 -15.20
C ILE A 46 2.81 -9.36 -16.21
N LEU A 47 1.78 -8.55 -16.07
CA LEU A 47 0.58 -8.58 -16.90
C LEU A 47 0.39 -7.28 -17.66
N ALA A 48 -0.10 -7.39 -18.89
CA ALA A 48 -0.56 -6.25 -19.66
C ALA A 48 -1.82 -5.68 -19.00
N ALA A 49 -1.79 -4.43 -18.60
CA ALA A 49 -2.86 -3.78 -17.86
C ALA A 49 -4.20 -3.72 -18.62
N SER A 50 -4.14 -3.66 -19.96
CA SER A 50 -5.33 -3.56 -20.81
C SER A 50 -6.07 -4.87 -21.01
N THR A 51 -5.38 -6.02 -20.99
CA THR A 51 -5.93 -7.34 -21.35
C THR A 51 -5.84 -8.38 -20.25
N GLY A 52 -4.93 -8.20 -19.28
CA GLY A 52 -4.60 -9.24 -18.29
C GLY A 52 -3.69 -10.35 -18.84
N GLU A 53 -3.22 -10.22 -20.08
CA GLU A 53 -2.29 -11.17 -20.66
C GLU A 53 -0.96 -11.18 -19.91
N ARG A 54 -0.44 -12.37 -19.61
CA ARG A 54 0.86 -12.53 -18.96
C ARG A 54 1.98 -12.25 -19.96
N VAL A 55 2.67 -11.13 -19.78
CA VAL A 55 3.79 -10.68 -20.64
C VAL A 55 5.08 -11.40 -20.25
N ALA A 56 5.32 -11.56 -18.95
CA ALA A 56 6.52 -12.18 -18.43
C ALA A 56 6.25 -12.84 -17.06
N THR A 57 7.11 -13.78 -16.70
CA THR A 57 7.21 -14.32 -15.34
C THR A 57 8.63 -14.15 -14.86
N LEU A 58 8.84 -13.30 -13.85
CA LEU A 58 10.13 -13.19 -13.18
C LEU A 58 10.29 -14.38 -12.24
N PRO A 59 11.45 -15.06 -12.21
CA PRO A 59 11.69 -16.16 -11.25
C PRO A 59 11.49 -15.74 -9.80
N GLY A 60 11.67 -14.43 -9.49
CA GLY A 60 11.48 -13.90 -8.16
C GLY A 60 12.49 -14.44 -7.15
N HIS A 61 12.03 -14.93 -6.00
CA HIS A 61 12.87 -15.37 -4.88
C HIS A 61 12.62 -16.83 -4.55
N ASN A 62 13.68 -17.57 -4.17
CA ASN A 62 13.61 -19.02 -3.96
C ASN A 62 12.72 -19.47 -2.80
N VAL A 63 12.52 -18.63 -1.79
CA VAL A 63 11.73 -18.95 -0.58
C VAL A 63 10.40 -18.19 -0.56
N GLY A 64 10.29 -17.10 -1.32
CA GLY A 64 9.10 -16.27 -1.41
C GLY A 64 9.42 -14.81 -1.67
N THR A 65 8.63 -14.18 -2.52
CA THR A 65 8.65 -12.73 -2.73
C THR A 65 7.79 -12.06 -1.66
N THR A 66 8.32 -11.09 -0.96
CA THR A 66 7.63 -10.40 0.15
C THR A 66 7.10 -9.03 -0.24
N SER A 67 7.79 -8.36 -1.16
CA SER A 67 7.50 -6.96 -1.51
C SER A 67 7.92 -6.67 -2.94
N LEU A 68 7.17 -5.77 -3.58
CA LEU A 68 7.42 -5.25 -4.92
C LEU A 68 7.51 -3.72 -4.86
N SER A 69 8.30 -3.11 -5.75
CA SER A 69 8.24 -1.68 -6.00
C SER A 69 8.77 -1.31 -7.39
N TRP A 70 8.00 -0.55 -8.14
CA TRP A 70 8.43 -0.02 -9.43
C TRP A 70 9.35 1.18 -9.27
N SER A 71 10.37 1.28 -10.12
CA SER A 71 11.11 2.53 -10.29
C SER A 71 10.19 3.64 -10.79
N ARG A 72 10.51 4.89 -10.46
CA ARG A 72 9.73 6.07 -10.86
C ARG A 72 9.43 6.13 -12.35
N ASP A 73 10.40 5.75 -13.18
CA ASP A 73 10.28 5.75 -14.65
C ASP A 73 9.56 4.52 -15.23
N GLY A 74 9.20 3.54 -14.36
CA GLY A 74 8.53 2.31 -14.75
C GLY A 74 9.38 1.33 -15.54
N ARG A 75 10.70 1.56 -15.66
CA ARG A 75 11.61 0.72 -16.44
C ARG A 75 12.12 -0.49 -15.70
N THR A 76 12.16 -0.41 -14.37
CA THR A 76 12.60 -1.52 -13.52
C THR A 76 11.58 -1.84 -12.44
N LEU A 77 11.51 -3.11 -12.10
CA LEU A 77 10.78 -3.60 -10.94
C LEU A 77 11.79 -4.11 -9.92
N VAL A 78 11.60 -3.69 -8.68
CA VAL A 78 12.39 -4.16 -7.55
C VAL A 78 11.57 -5.15 -6.74
N THR A 79 12.19 -6.26 -6.35
CA THR A 79 11.56 -7.27 -5.50
C THR A 79 12.42 -7.54 -4.28
N GLY A 80 11.79 -7.74 -3.13
CA GLY A 80 12.40 -8.22 -1.90
C GLY A 80 11.92 -9.62 -1.58
N GLY A 81 12.76 -10.45 -0.99
CA GLY A 81 12.39 -11.84 -0.70
C GLY A 81 12.92 -12.38 0.61
N GLN A 82 12.39 -13.56 0.94
CA GLN A 82 12.75 -14.32 2.15
C GLN A 82 14.15 -14.97 2.07
N ASP A 83 14.85 -14.80 0.96
CA ASP A 83 16.25 -15.22 0.76
C ASP A 83 17.26 -14.12 1.10
N GLY A 84 16.82 -13.01 1.70
CA GLY A 84 17.67 -11.88 2.08
C GLY A 84 18.19 -11.08 0.91
N LYS A 85 17.64 -11.28 -0.29
CA LYS A 85 18.07 -10.59 -1.49
C LYS A 85 17.04 -9.54 -1.92
N ILE A 86 17.57 -8.51 -2.55
CA ILE A 86 16.83 -7.55 -3.37
C ILE A 86 17.19 -7.86 -4.80
N ARG A 87 16.20 -7.98 -5.68
CA ARG A 87 16.42 -8.16 -7.11
C ARG A 87 15.84 -7.00 -7.89
N ILE A 88 16.59 -6.51 -8.86
CA ILE A 88 16.17 -5.45 -9.78
C ILE A 88 16.06 -6.07 -11.16
N TRP A 89 14.88 -5.95 -11.74
CA TRP A 89 14.50 -6.61 -12.99
C TRP A 89 14.19 -5.61 -14.09
N ARG A 90 14.46 -6.00 -15.35
CA ARG A 90 13.78 -5.46 -16.52
C ARG A 90 12.53 -6.32 -16.76
N PRO A 91 11.33 -5.82 -16.45
CA PRO A 91 10.13 -6.66 -16.32
C PRO A 91 9.67 -7.25 -17.65
N GLU A 92 9.82 -6.52 -18.76
CA GLU A 92 9.37 -6.95 -20.10
C GLU A 92 10.12 -8.18 -20.63
N SER A 93 11.41 -8.30 -20.33
CA SER A 93 12.28 -9.40 -20.76
C SER A 93 12.54 -10.44 -19.68
N ALA A 94 12.00 -10.25 -18.48
CA ALA A 94 12.32 -11.01 -17.27
C ALA A 94 13.83 -11.06 -16.93
N GLU A 95 14.60 -10.07 -17.42
CA GLU A 95 16.04 -10.01 -17.21
C GLU A 95 16.36 -9.54 -15.78
N LEU A 96 17.16 -10.33 -15.06
CA LEU A 96 17.71 -9.93 -13.76
C LEU A 96 18.89 -8.98 -14.00
N LEU A 97 18.73 -7.70 -13.65
CA LEU A 97 19.79 -6.71 -13.76
C LEU A 97 20.75 -6.76 -12.59
N PHE A 98 20.23 -6.87 -11.37
CA PHE A 98 21.02 -6.90 -10.15
C PHE A 98 20.40 -7.82 -9.09
N ALA A 99 21.26 -8.52 -8.34
CA ALA A 99 20.92 -9.24 -7.11
C ALA A 99 21.78 -8.69 -5.98
N LEU A 100 21.15 -8.02 -5.03
CA LEU A 100 21.82 -7.27 -3.97
C LEU A 100 21.56 -7.94 -2.61
N ASP A 101 22.54 -7.88 -1.72
CA ASP A 101 22.39 -8.38 -0.35
C ASP A 101 21.73 -7.33 0.53
N ALA A 102 20.60 -7.65 1.15
CA ALA A 102 19.89 -6.73 2.01
C ALA A 102 20.46 -6.59 3.42
N GLY A 103 21.42 -7.44 3.78
CA GLY A 103 22.11 -7.39 5.09
C GLY A 103 21.46 -8.21 6.19
N ALA A 104 20.32 -8.84 5.93
CA ALA A 104 19.63 -9.77 6.84
C ALA A 104 18.88 -10.85 6.05
N PRO A 105 18.52 -11.99 6.69
CA PRO A 105 17.95 -13.14 6.00
C PRO A 105 16.59 -12.90 5.34
N TRP A 106 15.85 -11.90 5.78
CA TRP A 106 14.50 -11.61 5.28
C TRP A 106 14.34 -10.14 4.93
N VAL A 107 13.88 -9.85 3.71
CA VAL A 107 13.53 -8.49 3.27
C VAL A 107 12.03 -8.32 3.50
N GLU A 108 11.65 -7.54 4.49
CA GLU A 108 10.25 -7.24 4.79
C GLU A 108 9.67 -6.27 3.77
N LYS A 109 10.49 -5.29 3.33
CA LYS A 109 10.01 -4.23 2.45
C LYS A 109 11.09 -3.72 1.50
N VAL A 110 10.69 -3.48 0.25
CA VAL A 110 11.40 -2.62 -0.70
C VAL A 110 10.51 -1.45 -1.07
N ALA A 111 11.08 -0.26 -1.25
CA ALA A 111 10.32 0.93 -1.59
C ALA A 111 11.15 1.86 -2.48
N CYS A 112 10.81 1.94 -3.76
CA CYS A 112 11.35 2.94 -4.66
C CYS A 112 10.79 4.32 -4.35
N SER A 113 11.63 5.33 -4.41
CA SER A 113 11.22 6.71 -4.23
C SER A 113 10.36 7.19 -5.40
N PRO A 114 9.18 7.77 -5.17
CA PRO A 114 8.40 8.35 -6.26
C PRO A 114 9.04 9.61 -6.84
N GLY A 115 9.90 10.30 -6.07
CA GLY A 115 10.53 11.58 -6.44
C GLY A 115 11.94 11.48 -7.01
N SER A 116 12.61 10.33 -6.87
CA SER A 116 14.03 10.18 -7.22
C SER A 116 14.38 8.75 -7.65
N ALA A 117 15.65 8.51 -8.04
CA ALA A 117 16.15 7.18 -8.37
C ALA A 117 16.63 6.37 -7.15
N HIS A 118 16.12 6.67 -5.96
CA HIS A 118 16.49 5.93 -4.75
C HIS A 118 15.57 4.75 -4.49
N LEU A 119 16.12 3.76 -3.81
CA LEU A 119 15.47 2.55 -3.35
C LEU A 119 15.81 2.31 -1.89
N LEU A 120 14.83 2.08 -1.05
CA LEU A 120 15.01 1.60 0.32
C LEU A 120 14.75 0.10 0.39
N SER A 121 15.56 -0.59 1.19
CA SER A 121 15.30 -1.96 1.61
C SER A 121 15.34 -2.07 3.12
N ALA A 122 14.31 -2.70 3.69
CA ALA A 122 14.24 -3.05 5.10
C ALA A 122 14.33 -4.56 5.24
N ALA A 123 15.35 -5.02 5.96
CA ALA A 123 15.60 -6.44 6.21
C ALA A 123 15.96 -6.64 7.69
N GLY A 124 15.06 -7.25 8.46
CA GLY A 124 15.17 -7.33 9.91
C GLY A 124 15.32 -5.94 10.53
N LYS A 125 16.46 -5.67 11.18
CA LYS A 125 16.78 -4.36 11.77
C LYS A 125 17.61 -3.46 10.84
N VAL A 126 17.95 -3.94 9.64
CA VAL A 126 18.83 -3.26 8.69
C VAL A 126 18.01 -2.46 7.70
N LEU A 127 18.32 -1.18 7.55
CA LEU A 127 17.77 -0.30 6.53
C LEU A 127 18.90 0.15 5.61
N ARG A 128 18.75 -0.08 4.31
CA ARG A 128 19.72 0.33 3.30
C ARG A 128 19.10 1.20 2.23
N LEU A 129 19.90 2.16 1.78
CA LEU A 129 19.62 3.04 0.65
C LEU A 129 20.48 2.61 -0.54
N TRP A 130 19.82 2.51 -1.69
CA TRP A 130 20.41 2.16 -2.98
C TRP A 130 19.90 3.12 -4.05
N THR A 131 20.55 3.13 -5.19
CA THR A 131 19.94 3.62 -6.42
C THR A 131 19.14 2.50 -7.10
N THR A 132 18.15 2.87 -7.92
CA THR A 132 17.43 1.90 -8.78
C THR A 132 18.33 1.28 -9.87
N ALA A 133 19.58 1.77 -10.04
CA ALA A 133 20.64 1.17 -10.83
C ALA A 133 21.52 0.17 -10.03
N GLY A 134 21.10 -0.21 -8.83
CA GLY A 134 21.77 -1.23 -8.02
C GLY A 134 23.02 -0.76 -7.25
N GLN A 135 23.28 0.55 -7.20
CA GLN A 135 24.42 1.07 -6.46
C GLN A 135 24.05 1.23 -4.98
N PHE A 136 24.90 0.71 -4.09
CA PHE A 136 24.79 0.93 -2.65
C PHE A 136 25.21 2.38 -2.32
N GLU A 137 24.37 3.06 -1.53
CA GLU A 137 24.64 4.43 -1.10
C GLU A 137 24.90 4.51 0.41
N ARG A 138 24.09 3.80 1.21
CA ARG A 138 24.16 3.92 2.67
C ARG A 138 23.46 2.77 3.38
N GLU A 139 24.01 2.42 4.54
CA GLU A 139 23.29 1.71 5.60
C GLU A 139 23.00 2.70 6.74
N TYR A 140 21.75 2.70 7.19
CA TYR A 140 21.32 3.52 8.32
C TYR A 140 21.64 2.82 9.65
N PRO A 141 21.74 3.55 10.79
CA PRO A 141 21.92 2.94 12.09
C PRO A 141 20.87 1.85 12.35
N ALA A 142 21.31 0.76 12.99
CA ALA A 142 20.45 -0.38 13.26
C ALA A 142 19.22 0.02 14.08
N HIS A 143 18.06 -0.43 13.63
CA HIS A 143 16.81 -0.19 14.33
C HIS A 143 16.71 -1.04 15.61
N PRO A 144 15.94 -0.60 16.63
CA PRO A 144 15.82 -1.34 17.90
C PRO A 144 15.18 -2.72 17.71
N SER A 145 14.27 -2.86 16.76
CA SER A 145 13.63 -4.12 16.40
C SER A 145 13.42 -4.23 14.88
N THR A 146 12.82 -5.33 14.41
CA THR A 146 12.48 -5.53 13.01
C THR A 146 11.68 -4.36 12.46
N ILE A 147 12.06 -3.86 11.29
CA ILE A 147 11.36 -2.80 10.56
C ILE A 147 10.12 -3.44 9.92
N ALA A 148 8.94 -3.07 10.42
CA ALA A 148 7.69 -3.63 9.95
C ALA A 148 7.20 -3.01 8.64
N ASP A 149 7.48 -1.72 8.43
CA ASP A 149 7.09 -1.01 7.21
C ASP A 149 7.97 0.21 6.96
N VAL A 150 8.02 0.64 5.69
CA VAL A 150 8.73 1.84 5.22
C VAL A 150 7.84 2.59 4.25
N ALA A 151 7.74 3.90 4.39
CA ALA A 151 6.98 4.76 3.50
C ALA A 151 7.72 6.04 3.14
N TRP A 152 7.78 6.35 1.85
CA TRP A 152 8.20 7.66 1.35
C TRP A 152 7.12 8.71 1.58
N GLN A 153 7.53 9.93 1.88
CA GLN A 153 6.64 11.09 1.92
C GLN A 153 6.46 11.64 0.49
N GLY A 154 5.56 11.06 -0.29
CA GLY A 154 5.35 11.48 -1.68
C GLY A 154 6.67 11.62 -2.46
N ASP A 155 6.79 12.66 -3.27
CA ASP A 155 7.98 12.94 -4.09
C ASP A 155 9.13 13.63 -3.31
N SER A 156 8.99 13.78 -2.00
CA SER A 156 9.99 14.45 -1.16
C SER A 156 11.19 13.52 -0.84
N PRO A 157 12.31 14.08 -0.36
CA PRO A 157 13.45 13.27 0.06
C PRO A 157 13.29 12.66 1.47
N TYR A 158 12.10 12.72 2.04
CA TYR A 158 11.81 12.18 3.37
C TYR A 158 11.14 10.80 3.28
N PHE A 159 11.44 9.96 4.24
CA PHE A 159 10.79 8.67 4.44
C PHE A 159 10.69 8.33 5.91
N THR A 160 9.88 7.33 6.22
CA THR A 160 9.62 6.89 7.59
C THR A 160 9.74 5.40 7.70
N THR A 161 10.32 4.91 8.80
CA THR A 161 10.32 3.51 9.20
C THR A 161 9.52 3.33 10.47
N VAL A 162 8.90 2.16 10.62
CA VAL A 162 8.18 1.77 11.83
C VAL A 162 8.64 0.42 12.35
N THR A 163 8.74 0.33 13.66
CA THR A 163 9.20 -0.86 14.40
C THR A 163 8.31 -1.10 15.61
N TYR A 164 8.64 -2.10 16.42
CA TYR A 164 8.13 -2.12 17.79
C TYR A 164 8.66 -0.90 18.56
N GLY A 165 7.77 -0.17 19.18
CA GLY A 165 8.10 0.95 20.07
C GLY A 165 8.50 2.25 19.37
N ARG A 166 8.62 2.31 18.05
CA ARG A 166 9.23 3.49 17.42
C ARG A 166 8.75 3.75 15.99
N LEU A 167 8.49 5.02 15.70
CA LEU A 167 8.45 5.60 14.37
C LEU A 167 9.65 6.53 14.19
N ALA A 168 10.42 6.38 13.12
CA ALA A 168 11.57 7.21 12.82
C ALA A 168 11.46 7.83 11.43
N MET A 169 11.62 9.16 11.35
CA MET A 169 11.63 9.91 10.10
C MET A 169 13.06 10.22 9.70
N PHE A 170 13.37 10.01 8.44
CA PHE A 170 14.68 10.25 7.85
C PHE A 170 14.58 11.20 6.67
N ARG A 171 15.71 11.77 6.33
CA ARG A 171 15.95 12.45 5.06
C ARG A 171 17.10 11.75 4.35
N VAL A 172 16.98 11.51 3.05
CA VAL A 172 17.99 10.79 2.23
C VAL A 172 19.43 11.29 2.49
N SER A 173 19.62 12.61 2.63
CA SER A 173 20.93 13.22 2.84
C SER A 173 21.52 13.04 4.25
N HIS A 174 20.78 12.49 5.22
CA HIS A 174 21.19 12.37 6.61
C HIS A 174 21.28 10.89 7.00
N ALA A 175 22.31 10.53 7.79
CA ALA A 175 22.46 9.18 8.32
C ALA A 175 21.51 8.92 9.50
N GLU A 176 21.34 9.94 10.35
CA GLU A 176 20.49 9.84 11.54
C GLU A 176 19.05 10.26 11.25
N PRO A 177 18.07 9.73 12.01
CA PRO A 177 16.69 10.17 11.89
C PRO A 177 16.55 11.66 12.23
N THR A 178 15.80 12.38 11.42
CA THR A 178 15.51 13.80 11.66
C THR A 178 14.49 14.01 12.77
N GLN A 179 13.66 12.98 13.03
CA GLN A 179 12.65 12.99 14.08
C GLN A 179 12.30 11.56 14.47
N THR A 180 12.02 11.32 15.75
CA THR A 180 11.56 10.03 16.27
C THR A 180 10.37 10.22 17.19
N PHE A 181 9.46 9.26 17.14
CA PHE A 181 8.31 9.19 18.02
C PHE A 181 8.29 7.82 18.69
N GLU A 182 8.17 7.82 20.01
CA GLU A 182 8.11 6.60 20.80
C GLU A 182 6.65 6.17 21.02
N TRP A 183 6.41 4.88 20.92
CA TRP A 183 5.12 4.26 21.19
C TRP A 183 5.30 2.90 21.85
N LYS A 184 4.47 2.56 22.81
CA LYS A 184 4.58 1.31 23.61
C LYS A 184 3.99 0.08 22.93
N GLY A 185 4.01 0.00 21.61
CA GLY A 185 3.37 -1.10 20.91
C GLY A 185 4.06 -1.47 19.62
N SER A 186 3.59 -2.55 19.01
CA SER A 186 4.05 -2.97 17.70
C SER A 186 3.32 -2.16 16.62
N ILE A 187 4.06 -1.33 15.91
CA ILE A 187 3.56 -0.59 14.75
C ILE A 187 3.69 -1.51 13.54
N LEU A 188 2.60 -1.72 12.82
CA LEU A 188 2.50 -2.68 11.72
C LEU A 188 2.55 -2.03 10.34
N ARG A 189 2.04 -0.81 10.23
CA ARG A 189 1.93 -0.05 8.98
C ARG A 189 2.12 1.44 9.23
N VAL A 190 2.59 2.13 8.19
CA VAL A 190 2.72 3.59 8.20
C VAL A 190 2.20 4.16 6.88
N ALA A 191 1.45 5.26 6.97
CA ALA A 191 0.94 5.99 5.82
C ALA A 191 1.08 7.50 6.01
N TRP A 192 1.74 8.18 5.07
CA TRP A 192 1.80 9.62 5.01
C TRP A 192 0.52 10.21 4.42
N SER A 193 0.05 11.32 4.97
CA SER A 193 -0.90 12.16 4.23
C SER A 193 -0.21 12.72 2.97
N PRO A 194 -0.91 12.84 1.84
CA PRO A 194 -0.34 13.35 0.59
C PRO A 194 0.36 14.71 0.71
N ASP A 195 -0.16 15.59 1.57
CA ASP A 195 0.44 16.92 1.86
C ASP A 195 1.67 16.85 2.79
N GLY A 196 1.96 15.66 3.35
CA GLY A 196 3.09 15.42 4.25
C GLY A 196 2.99 16.09 5.62
N ASN A 197 1.81 16.54 6.04
CA ASN A 197 1.60 17.17 7.34
C ASN A 197 1.35 16.15 8.46
N TYR A 198 0.87 14.96 8.09
CA TYR A 198 0.47 13.91 9.03
C TYR A 198 1.08 12.57 8.67
N VAL A 199 1.26 11.74 9.69
CA VAL A 199 1.59 10.32 9.53
C VAL A 199 0.60 9.52 10.35
N ALA A 200 -0.01 8.52 9.74
CA ALA A 200 -0.86 7.56 10.43
C ALA A 200 -0.12 6.23 10.59
N THR A 201 -0.27 5.60 11.74
CA THR A 201 0.24 4.24 11.99
C THR A 201 -0.89 3.33 12.39
N GLY A 202 -0.89 2.12 11.84
CA GLY A 202 -1.77 1.04 12.26
C GLY A 202 -1.02 0.06 13.16
N ASN A 203 -1.63 -0.34 14.25
CA ASN A 203 -0.94 -0.99 15.35
C ASN A 203 -1.52 -2.36 15.71
N GLN A 204 -0.70 -3.18 16.36
CA GLN A 204 -1.06 -4.53 16.81
C GLN A 204 -2.11 -4.53 17.94
N ASP A 205 -2.16 -3.47 18.74
CA ASP A 205 -3.05 -3.29 19.88
C ASP A 205 -4.45 -2.77 19.52
N ALA A 206 -4.86 -2.93 18.27
CA ALA A 206 -6.14 -2.47 17.75
C ALA A 206 -6.33 -0.94 17.87
N SER A 207 -5.28 -0.20 17.62
CA SER A 207 -5.29 1.26 17.59
C SER A 207 -4.71 1.83 16.29
N VAL A 208 -5.00 3.08 16.04
CA VAL A 208 -4.35 3.92 15.02
C VAL A 208 -3.79 5.14 15.71
N HIS A 209 -2.50 5.43 15.50
CA HIS A 209 -1.92 6.69 15.91
C HIS A 209 -1.84 7.64 14.73
N PHE A 210 -2.15 8.90 15.00
CA PHE A 210 -2.14 10.00 14.06
C PHE A 210 -1.16 11.06 14.57
N TRP A 211 -0.05 11.22 13.86
CA TRP A 211 1.05 12.07 14.25
C TRP A 211 1.05 13.38 13.47
N TYR A 212 1.12 14.51 14.18
CA TYR A 212 1.33 15.83 13.61
C TYR A 212 2.83 16.06 13.39
N ARG A 213 3.27 15.99 12.14
CA ARG A 213 4.70 16.07 11.80
C ARG A 213 5.41 17.29 12.42
N LYS A 214 4.82 18.48 12.32
CA LYS A 214 5.46 19.73 12.77
C LYS A 214 5.56 19.86 14.29
N SER A 215 4.55 19.46 15.01
CA SER A 215 4.48 19.61 16.47
C SER A 215 4.96 18.40 17.26
N GLY A 216 5.02 17.22 16.62
CA GLY A 216 5.28 15.96 17.28
C GLY A 216 4.15 15.46 18.17
N LYS A 217 3.01 16.17 18.19
CA LYS A 217 1.83 15.71 18.91
C LYS A 217 1.21 14.52 18.20
N ASP A 218 0.54 13.68 18.95
CA ASP A 218 -0.22 12.53 18.45
C ASP A 218 -1.64 12.50 18.99
N LEU A 219 -2.44 11.69 18.35
CA LEU A 219 -3.77 11.29 18.77
C LEU A 219 -3.87 9.78 18.63
N GLU A 220 -4.45 9.15 19.62
CA GLU A 220 -4.80 7.73 19.56
C GLU A 220 -6.27 7.57 19.18
N MET A 221 -6.51 6.74 18.17
CA MET A 221 -7.83 6.31 17.75
C MET A 221 -7.99 4.82 18.10
N SER A 222 -8.91 4.50 18.98
CA SER A 222 -9.15 3.15 19.49
C SER A 222 -10.58 2.68 19.19
N GLY A 223 -10.92 1.46 19.61
CA GLY A 223 -12.23 0.88 19.38
C GLY A 223 -12.32 -0.04 18.17
N TYR A 224 -11.20 -0.39 17.57
CA TYR A 224 -11.14 -1.40 16.52
C TYR A 224 -11.26 -2.81 17.12
N ALA A 225 -11.85 -3.73 16.34
CA ALA A 225 -12.05 -5.12 16.81
C ALA A 225 -10.76 -5.95 16.79
N SER A 226 -9.75 -5.53 16.03
CA SER A 226 -8.48 -6.25 15.84
C SER A 226 -7.38 -5.27 15.45
N LYS A 227 -6.14 -5.79 15.35
CA LYS A 227 -5.00 -5.04 14.81
C LYS A 227 -5.34 -4.32 13.52
N VAL A 228 -4.82 -3.13 13.33
CA VAL A 228 -5.04 -2.31 12.15
C VAL A 228 -3.82 -2.41 11.22
N ARG A 229 -4.04 -2.81 9.98
CA ARG A 229 -3.03 -2.82 8.92
C ARG A 229 -3.46 -2.03 7.69
N GLU A 230 -4.75 -1.85 7.52
CA GLU A 230 -5.36 -1.18 6.38
C GLU A 230 -5.45 0.31 6.69
N LEU A 231 -4.65 1.11 6.00
CA LEU A 231 -4.61 2.56 6.06
C LEU A 231 -4.64 3.10 4.64
N ALA A 232 -5.53 4.02 4.33
CA ALA A 232 -5.58 4.70 3.04
C ALA A 232 -5.97 6.16 3.21
N TRP A 233 -5.15 7.07 2.68
CA TRP A 233 -5.45 8.50 2.59
C TRP A 233 -6.15 8.84 1.28
N ASP A 234 -7.10 9.76 1.33
CA ASP A 234 -7.59 10.42 0.13
C ASP A 234 -6.53 11.38 -0.43
N SER A 235 -6.64 11.73 -1.71
CA SER A 235 -5.69 12.60 -2.40
C SER A 235 -5.62 14.03 -1.83
N GLY A 236 -6.67 14.46 -1.14
CA GLY A 236 -6.75 15.78 -0.52
C GLY A 236 -6.19 15.86 0.90
N SER A 237 -5.65 14.77 1.45
CA SER A 237 -5.20 14.68 2.86
C SER A 237 -6.29 14.97 3.89
N ARG A 238 -7.55 14.88 3.47
CA ARG A 238 -8.69 15.14 4.31
C ARG A 238 -9.24 13.90 4.99
N TYR A 239 -9.29 12.80 4.28
CA TYR A 239 -9.90 11.57 4.79
C TYR A 239 -8.87 10.46 4.95
N LEU A 240 -8.83 9.88 6.15
CA LEU A 240 -8.06 8.67 6.45
C LEU A 240 -9.02 7.50 6.65
N ALA A 241 -9.01 6.54 5.73
CA ALA A 241 -9.72 5.28 5.88
C ALA A 241 -8.86 4.25 6.62
N THR A 242 -9.47 3.53 7.55
CA THR A 242 -8.81 2.53 8.39
C THR A 242 -9.63 1.24 8.47
N GLY A 243 -8.95 0.10 8.55
CA GLY A 243 -9.53 -1.23 8.72
C GLY A 243 -9.58 -1.69 10.19
N GLY A 244 -9.19 -2.93 10.44
CA GLY A 244 -9.18 -3.54 11.78
C GLY A 244 -10.54 -4.04 12.28
N SER A 245 -11.59 -3.96 11.44
CA SER A 245 -12.94 -4.50 11.72
C SER A 245 -13.68 -4.79 10.40
N PRO A 246 -14.85 -5.43 10.42
CA PRO A 246 -15.71 -5.52 9.24
C PRO A 246 -16.25 -4.16 8.78
N VAL A 247 -16.36 -3.19 9.69
CA VAL A 247 -16.79 -1.83 9.38
C VAL A 247 -15.55 -0.98 9.12
N GLY A 248 -15.45 -0.41 7.93
CA GLY A 248 -14.41 0.57 7.62
C GLY A 248 -14.67 1.89 8.33
N ILE A 249 -13.65 2.50 8.89
CA ILE A 249 -13.76 3.78 9.60
C ILE A 249 -13.03 4.84 8.78
N VAL A 250 -13.71 5.95 8.48
CA VAL A 250 -13.10 7.09 7.77
C VAL A 250 -13.13 8.31 8.67
N TRP A 251 -11.94 8.82 8.94
CA TRP A 251 -11.72 9.99 9.79
C TRP A 251 -11.62 11.25 8.93
N ASP A 252 -12.35 12.31 9.29
CA ASP A 252 -12.13 13.65 8.70
C ASP A 252 -10.97 14.32 9.42
N CYS A 253 -9.86 14.44 8.74
CA CYS A 253 -8.63 15.05 9.24
C CYS A 253 -8.48 16.53 8.86
N SER A 254 -9.54 17.17 8.37
CA SER A 254 -9.52 18.59 8.04
C SER A 254 -9.30 19.49 9.27
N GLY A 255 -8.88 20.72 9.05
CA GLY A 255 -8.66 21.69 10.12
C GLY A 255 -7.55 21.28 11.09
N LYS A 256 -7.90 20.88 12.31
CA LYS A 256 -6.94 20.49 13.36
C LYS A 256 -6.72 18.97 13.45
N GLY A 257 -7.17 18.21 12.47
CA GLY A 257 -7.10 16.75 12.47
C GLY A 257 -8.39 16.10 12.98
N PRO A 258 -8.38 14.76 13.22
CA PRO A 258 -9.59 13.99 13.52
C PRO A 258 -10.16 14.21 14.93
N ALA A 259 -9.46 14.92 15.81
CA ALA A 259 -9.90 15.14 17.20
C ALA A 259 -11.26 15.84 17.26
N GLY A 260 -12.22 15.22 17.98
CA GLY A 260 -13.57 15.77 18.11
C GLY A 260 -14.47 15.58 16.89
N THR A 261 -14.01 14.94 15.81
CA THR A 261 -14.83 14.59 14.66
C THR A 261 -15.57 13.27 14.88
N ARG A 262 -16.75 13.14 14.27
CA ARG A 262 -17.45 11.85 14.22
C ARG A 262 -16.99 11.10 12.97
N PRO A 263 -16.44 9.88 13.10
CA PRO A 263 -15.98 9.12 11.95
C PRO A 263 -17.16 8.62 11.10
N ILE A 264 -16.94 8.53 9.79
CA ILE A 264 -17.84 7.91 8.83
C ILE A 264 -17.67 6.39 8.95
N GLN A 265 -18.78 5.64 9.03
CA GLN A 265 -18.78 4.20 9.18
C GLN A 265 -19.23 3.53 7.89
N LEU A 266 -18.35 2.77 7.25
CA LEU A 266 -18.60 2.07 5.99
C LEU A 266 -19.08 0.65 6.28
N ARG A 267 -20.41 0.47 6.33
CA ARG A 267 -21.09 -0.79 6.64
C ARG A 267 -21.48 -1.51 5.36
N GLY A 268 -20.71 -2.53 4.96
CA GLY A 268 -20.97 -3.28 3.72
C GLY A 268 -20.26 -4.62 3.67
N HIS A 269 -19.42 -4.93 4.67
CA HIS A 269 -18.73 -6.19 4.79
C HIS A 269 -19.19 -6.94 6.05
N GLU A 270 -19.29 -8.28 5.94
CA GLU A 270 -19.59 -9.18 7.04
C GLU A 270 -18.32 -9.80 7.65
N ALA A 271 -17.22 -9.81 6.88
CA ALA A 271 -15.92 -10.29 7.32
C ALA A 271 -14.94 -9.11 7.51
N MET A 272 -13.84 -9.38 8.25
CA MET A 272 -12.77 -8.42 8.50
C MET A 272 -12.25 -7.82 7.20
N LEU A 273 -12.09 -6.50 7.17
CA LEU A 273 -11.38 -5.82 6.09
C LEU A 273 -9.95 -6.34 5.97
N SER A 274 -9.47 -6.46 4.76
CA SER A 274 -8.11 -6.91 4.43
C SER A 274 -7.40 -5.99 3.44
N ALA A 275 -8.14 -5.09 2.77
CA ALA A 275 -7.56 -4.11 1.85
C ALA A 275 -8.43 -2.85 1.74
N LEU A 276 -7.78 -1.70 1.61
CA LEU A 276 -8.38 -0.39 1.37
C LEU A 276 -7.53 0.38 0.34
N ALA A 277 -8.17 1.03 -0.61
CA ALA A 277 -7.48 1.90 -1.55
C ALA A 277 -8.35 3.09 -1.99
N TYR A 278 -7.87 4.31 -1.78
CA TYR A 278 -8.42 5.51 -2.40
C TYR A 278 -7.88 5.70 -3.81
N GLN A 279 -8.67 6.32 -4.68
CA GLN A 279 -8.17 6.90 -5.93
C GLN A 279 -7.01 7.87 -5.66
N ARG A 280 -6.07 7.94 -6.59
CA ARG A 280 -4.88 8.81 -6.45
C ARG A 280 -5.22 10.30 -6.54
N ARG A 281 -6.26 10.65 -7.29
CA ARG A 281 -6.72 12.04 -7.52
C ARG A 281 -8.22 12.20 -7.34
N GLY A 282 -8.96 11.10 -7.37
CA GLY A 282 -10.42 11.09 -7.19
C GLY A 282 -10.83 10.94 -5.73
N ALA A 283 -12.14 10.77 -5.51
CA ALA A 283 -12.73 10.67 -4.17
C ALA A 283 -13.31 9.28 -3.85
N HIS A 284 -13.18 8.31 -4.77
CA HIS A 284 -13.68 6.98 -4.51
C HIS A 284 -12.69 6.18 -3.67
N LEU A 285 -13.23 5.41 -2.74
CA LEU A 285 -12.54 4.41 -1.94
C LEU A 285 -13.08 3.04 -2.33
N VAL A 286 -12.19 2.09 -2.54
CA VAL A 286 -12.55 0.68 -2.66
C VAL A 286 -12.05 -0.06 -1.43
N SER A 287 -12.88 -0.97 -0.90
CA SER A 287 -12.55 -1.84 0.23
C SER A 287 -12.77 -3.30 -0.14
N GLY A 288 -11.93 -4.16 0.40
CA GLY A 288 -12.01 -5.61 0.26
C GLY A 288 -11.93 -6.29 1.62
N CYS A 289 -12.55 -7.46 1.76
CA CYS A 289 -12.55 -8.20 3.00
C CYS A 289 -12.17 -9.67 2.82
N ARG A 290 -12.04 -10.39 3.92
CA ARG A 290 -11.62 -11.79 3.94
C ARG A 290 -12.59 -12.77 3.28
N SER A 291 -13.88 -12.40 3.13
CA SER A 291 -14.83 -13.25 2.38
C SER A 291 -14.72 -13.07 0.86
N GLY A 292 -13.96 -12.07 0.38
CA GLY A 292 -13.83 -11.76 -1.05
C GLY A 292 -14.76 -10.67 -1.54
N ARG A 293 -15.59 -10.08 -0.66
CA ARG A 293 -16.47 -8.99 -1.04
C ARG A 293 -15.67 -7.71 -1.26
N LEU A 294 -15.97 -7.03 -2.38
CA LEU A 294 -15.53 -5.67 -2.72
C LEU A 294 -16.68 -4.70 -2.51
N CYS A 295 -16.40 -3.51 -1.97
CA CYS A 295 -17.35 -2.42 -1.89
C CYS A 295 -16.71 -1.13 -2.39
N LEU A 296 -17.50 -0.36 -3.15
CA LEU A 296 -17.14 0.98 -3.63
C LEU A 296 -17.87 2.04 -2.82
N TRP A 297 -17.13 3.06 -2.41
CA TRP A 297 -17.60 4.13 -1.55
C TRP A 297 -17.22 5.50 -2.09
N ARG A 298 -17.92 6.50 -1.60
CA ARG A 298 -17.56 7.90 -1.77
C ARG A 298 -17.72 8.64 -0.44
N PRO A 299 -16.72 8.56 0.46
CA PRO A 299 -16.85 9.03 1.86
C PRO A 299 -17.15 10.52 1.99
N ASP A 300 -16.71 11.37 1.04
CA ASP A 300 -17.06 12.79 0.99
C ASP A 300 -18.57 13.06 0.79
N LYS A 301 -19.34 12.03 0.44
CA LYS A 301 -20.82 12.05 0.28
C LYS A 301 -21.56 11.26 1.35
N GLY A 302 -20.85 10.65 2.28
CA GLY A 302 -21.41 9.93 3.42
C GLY A 302 -21.11 8.43 3.44
N GLU A 303 -21.94 7.67 4.14
CA GLU A 303 -21.76 6.25 4.46
C GLU A 303 -22.33 5.28 3.42
N THR A 304 -22.92 5.80 2.33
CA THR A 304 -23.66 4.97 1.36
C THR A 304 -22.69 4.17 0.48
N GLN A 305 -22.87 2.86 0.45
CA GLN A 305 -22.21 1.98 -0.52
C GLN A 305 -22.76 2.28 -1.93
N LEU A 306 -21.86 2.53 -2.88
CA LEU A 306 -22.22 2.82 -4.26
C LEU A 306 -22.40 1.54 -5.09
N ALA A 307 -21.50 0.58 -4.92
CA ALA A 307 -21.51 -0.70 -5.62
C ALA A 307 -20.79 -1.78 -4.80
N ALA A 308 -21.03 -3.05 -5.15
CA ALA A 308 -20.33 -4.19 -4.59
C ALA A 308 -20.09 -5.28 -5.65
N ALA A 309 -19.10 -6.13 -5.40
CA ALA A 309 -18.78 -7.32 -6.19
C ALA A 309 -18.20 -8.41 -5.29
N GLU A 310 -18.21 -9.66 -5.80
CA GLU A 310 -17.71 -10.82 -5.05
C GLU A 310 -16.56 -11.50 -5.81
N LEU A 311 -15.43 -11.74 -5.12
CA LEU A 311 -14.29 -12.50 -5.63
C LEU A 311 -14.19 -13.93 -5.04
N HIS A 312 -15.04 -14.24 -4.06
CA HIS A 312 -15.16 -15.56 -3.41
C HIS A 312 -13.90 -16.11 -2.73
N SER A 313 -12.90 -15.24 -2.47
CA SER A 313 -11.69 -15.55 -1.70
C SER A 313 -11.16 -14.26 -1.09
N GLU A 314 -10.43 -14.35 0.02
CA GLU A 314 -9.85 -13.20 0.72
C GLU A 314 -9.16 -12.22 -0.25
N VAL A 315 -9.58 -10.96 -0.21
CA VAL A 315 -8.93 -9.88 -0.97
C VAL A 315 -7.59 -9.57 -0.31
N THR A 316 -6.50 -9.80 -1.02
CA THR A 316 -5.14 -9.60 -0.48
C THR A 316 -4.57 -8.22 -0.76
N ALA A 317 -4.94 -7.62 -1.89
CA ALA A 317 -4.55 -6.26 -2.23
C ALA A 317 -5.58 -5.58 -3.13
N LEU A 318 -5.64 -4.25 -2.99
CA LEU A 318 -6.41 -3.35 -3.85
C LEU A 318 -5.51 -2.20 -4.27
N GLN A 319 -5.53 -1.85 -5.55
CA GLN A 319 -4.72 -0.74 -6.04
C GLN A 319 -5.38 -0.06 -7.25
N TRP A 320 -5.57 1.25 -7.17
CA TRP A 320 -6.00 2.05 -8.31
C TRP A 320 -4.89 2.21 -9.34
N ALA A 321 -5.25 2.14 -10.60
CA ALA A 321 -4.35 2.46 -11.69
C ALA A 321 -3.90 3.93 -11.64
N PRO A 322 -2.76 4.29 -12.25
CA PRO A 322 -2.26 5.66 -12.22
C PRO A 322 -3.20 6.72 -12.82
N ASP A 323 -4.11 6.31 -13.70
CA ASP A 323 -5.10 7.17 -14.35
C ASP A 323 -6.45 7.27 -13.61
N ASP A 324 -6.61 6.55 -12.47
CA ASP A 324 -7.81 6.47 -11.64
C ASP A 324 -9.09 5.93 -12.35
N LYS A 325 -8.97 5.38 -13.57
CA LYS A 325 -10.13 4.87 -14.31
C LYS A 325 -10.49 3.44 -13.94
N GLN A 326 -9.53 2.71 -13.40
CA GLN A 326 -9.65 1.31 -13.04
C GLN A 326 -8.86 0.98 -11.78
N PHE A 327 -9.20 -0.13 -11.15
CA PHE A 327 -8.44 -0.69 -10.04
C PHE A 327 -8.27 -2.19 -10.18
N ALA A 328 -7.19 -2.70 -9.63
CA ALA A 328 -6.91 -4.12 -9.53
C ALA A 328 -7.24 -4.63 -8.12
N ALA A 329 -7.79 -5.83 -8.07
CA ALA A 329 -8.05 -6.60 -6.86
C ALA A 329 -7.42 -7.98 -6.99
N SER A 330 -6.63 -8.38 -6.00
CA SER A 330 -6.05 -9.73 -5.92
C SER A 330 -6.63 -10.52 -4.76
N THR A 331 -6.56 -11.85 -4.85
CA THR A 331 -7.07 -12.75 -3.82
C THR A 331 -6.04 -13.77 -3.36
N ALA A 332 -6.31 -14.35 -2.19
CA ALA A 332 -5.52 -15.45 -1.62
C ALA A 332 -5.58 -16.73 -2.48
N ALA A 333 -6.63 -16.90 -3.30
CA ALA A 333 -6.75 -18.03 -4.22
C ALA A 333 -6.02 -17.82 -5.55
N GLY A 334 -5.27 -16.73 -5.73
CA GLY A 334 -4.52 -16.44 -6.97
C GLY A 334 -5.30 -15.67 -8.03
N ARG A 335 -6.58 -15.32 -7.78
CA ARG A 335 -7.33 -14.50 -8.73
C ARG A 335 -6.82 -13.06 -8.72
N LEU A 336 -6.57 -12.52 -9.91
CA LEU A 336 -6.31 -11.12 -10.16
C LEU A 336 -7.36 -10.59 -11.13
N GLN A 337 -8.07 -9.55 -10.73
CA GLN A 337 -9.15 -8.98 -11.53
C GLN A 337 -9.06 -7.45 -11.57
N VAL A 338 -9.27 -6.88 -12.75
CA VAL A 338 -9.31 -5.44 -12.96
C VAL A 338 -10.75 -4.99 -13.20
N TRP A 339 -11.11 -3.91 -12.54
CA TRP A 339 -12.43 -3.30 -12.53
C TRP A 339 -12.35 -1.85 -12.99
N SER A 340 -13.38 -1.38 -13.67
CA SER A 340 -13.60 0.04 -13.95
C SER A 340 -14.91 0.51 -13.33
N LEU A 341 -15.00 1.82 -13.08
CA LEU A 341 -16.28 2.43 -12.75
C LEU A 341 -17.16 2.47 -14.00
N SER A 342 -18.45 2.16 -13.86
CA SER A 342 -19.45 2.25 -14.89
C SER A 342 -20.61 3.16 -14.45
N GLU A 343 -21.23 3.84 -15.39
CA GLU A 343 -22.52 4.48 -15.15
C GLU A 343 -23.63 3.45 -15.31
N VAL A 344 -24.55 3.37 -14.34
CA VAL A 344 -25.69 2.45 -14.30
C VAL A 344 -26.99 3.22 -14.45
#